data_146b0d7a5ca5f46162589fa82023238d
#
_entry.id   146b0d7a5ca5f46162589fa82023238d
#
_cell.length_a   1.000
_cell.length_b   1.000
_cell.length_c   1.000
_cell.angle_alpha   90.00
_cell.angle_beta   90.00
_cell.angle_gamma   90.00
#
_symmetry.space_group_name_H-M   'P 1'
#
loop_
_entity.id
_entity.type
_entity.pdbx_description
1 polymer ?
#
loop_
_entity_poly.entity_id
_entity_poly.type
_entity_poly.pdbx_seq_one_letter_code
_entity_poly.pdbx_strand_id
1 'polypeptide(L)'
;KNLLAILNQLAKENDISVFADSQSSSQLGSITKFSEISLLCPNEREARIALQDKFSGLEFLANEIFEICKPDNLIMKLGSQGFITYAKDKSGRKYNQHFPALESNPVDLAGAGDSLLACMALSISSGLNIMEASCLSCFMCMIAVQSIGNKPISYEQLDLRIKEYLDI
;
A
#
# COMPACT_ATOMS: atom_id res chain seq x y z
N LYS A 1 19.99 3.57 -19.92
CA LYS A 1 18.61 3.06 -19.77
C LYS A 1 18.23 3.15 -18.31
N ASN A 2 17.02 3.63 -18.02
CA ASN A 2 16.52 3.73 -16.66
C ASN A 2 16.26 2.32 -16.10
N LEU A 3 16.83 1.97 -14.94
CA LEU A 3 16.69 0.65 -14.31
C LEU A 3 15.21 0.27 -14.13
N LEU A 4 14.37 1.20 -13.69
CA LEU A 4 12.93 0.95 -13.50
C LEU A 4 12.22 0.56 -14.81
N ALA A 5 12.59 1.16 -15.93
CA ALA A 5 12.02 0.79 -17.23
C ALA A 5 12.40 -0.64 -17.64
N ILE A 6 13.64 -1.07 -17.33
CA ILE A 6 14.09 -2.44 -17.59
C ILE A 6 13.35 -3.42 -16.69
N LEU A 7 13.22 -3.11 -15.39
CA LEU A 7 12.48 -3.94 -14.44
C LEU A 7 11.01 -4.11 -14.85
N ASN A 8 10.34 -3.03 -15.23
CA ASN A 8 8.96 -3.08 -15.70
C ASN A 8 8.81 -3.89 -16.97
N GLN A 9 9.76 -3.78 -17.91
CA GLN A 9 9.74 -4.58 -19.13
C GLN A 9 9.89 -6.06 -18.80
N LEU A 10 10.88 -6.44 -17.99
CA LEU A 10 11.09 -7.83 -17.58
C LEU A 10 9.90 -8.39 -16.80
N ALA A 11 9.29 -7.59 -15.93
CA ALA A 11 8.10 -8.00 -15.18
C ALA A 11 6.93 -8.33 -16.12
N LYS A 12 6.66 -7.47 -17.12
CA LYS A 12 5.62 -7.71 -18.13
C LYS A 12 5.89 -8.93 -19.00
N GLU A 13 7.14 -9.12 -19.43
CA GLU A 13 7.53 -10.25 -20.28
C GLU A 13 7.40 -11.60 -19.54
N ASN A 14 7.46 -11.60 -18.21
CA ASN A 14 7.44 -12.81 -17.38
C ASN A 14 6.19 -12.92 -16.47
N ASP A 15 5.18 -12.07 -16.66
CA ASP A 15 3.95 -12.03 -15.86
C ASP A 15 4.21 -11.89 -14.35
N ILE A 16 5.16 -11.01 -13.99
CA ILE A 16 5.55 -10.75 -12.60
C ILE A 16 4.86 -9.48 -12.11
N SER A 17 4.14 -9.59 -11.00
CA SER A 17 3.54 -8.44 -10.32
C SER A 17 4.61 -7.57 -9.66
N VAL A 18 4.49 -6.25 -9.83
CA VAL A 18 5.41 -5.25 -9.23
C VAL A 18 4.65 -4.43 -8.20
N PHE A 19 5.18 -4.41 -6.98
CA PHE A 19 4.63 -3.67 -5.84
C PHE A 19 5.65 -2.62 -5.42
N ALA A 20 5.23 -1.35 -5.29
CA ALA A 20 6.15 -0.26 -4.98
C ALA A 20 5.65 0.64 -3.85
N ASP A 21 6.59 1.04 -3.04
CA ASP A 21 6.46 2.11 -2.05
C ASP A 21 7.59 3.13 -2.25
N SER A 22 7.44 4.32 -1.69
CA SER A 22 8.50 5.32 -1.68
C SER A 22 8.68 5.85 -0.26
N GLN A 23 9.95 6.07 0.12
CA GLN A 23 10.26 6.76 1.37
C GLN A 23 10.59 8.22 1.09
N SER A 24 9.92 9.13 1.80
CA SER A 24 10.13 10.56 1.70
C SER A 24 11.08 11.14 2.77
N SER A 25 11.85 10.27 3.46
CA SER A 25 12.56 10.66 4.68
C SER A 25 13.80 11.56 4.49
N SER A 26 14.45 11.60 3.34
CA SER A 26 15.65 12.44 3.16
C SER A 26 16.02 12.82 1.73
N GLN A 27 15.42 12.24 0.74
CA GLN A 27 15.57 12.63 -0.66
C GLN A 27 14.19 12.68 -1.30
N LEU A 28 13.92 13.68 -2.13
CA LEU A 28 12.68 13.83 -2.90
C LEU A 28 12.48 12.65 -3.87
N GLY A 29 12.14 11.49 -3.31
CA GLY A 29 11.73 10.33 -4.07
C GLY A 29 10.34 10.58 -4.64
N SER A 30 10.25 10.93 -5.91
CA SER A 30 8.95 11.09 -6.56
C SER A 30 8.33 9.73 -6.82
N ILE A 31 7.09 9.53 -6.36
CA ILE A 31 6.29 8.35 -6.70
C ILE A 31 6.04 8.26 -8.21
N THR A 32 6.13 9.38 -8.93
CA THR A 32 5.94 9.46 -10.39
C THR A 32 7.02 8.75 -11.20
N LYS A 33 8.09 8.28 -10.55
CA LYS A 33 9.08 7.40 -11.19
C LYS A 33 8.56 6.00 -11.48
N PHE A 34 7.55 5.56 -10.73
CA PHE A 34 6.90 4.27 -10.93
C PHE A 34 5.75 4.42 -11.93
N SER A 35 5.69 3.55 -12.90
CA SER A 35 4.61 3.54 -13.89
C SER A 35 4.22 2.11 -14.26
N GLU A 36 2.93 1.89 -14.51
CA GLU A 36 2.39 0.62 -15.01
C GLU A 36 2.80 -0.58 -14.14
N ILE A 37 2.58 -0.45 -12.83
CA ILE A 37 2.88 -1.47 -11.82
C ILE A 37 1.60 -1.99 -11.18
N SER A 38 1.65 -3.16 -10.55
CA SER A 38 0.48 -3.83 -9.99
C SER A 38 -0.10 -3.08 -8.78
N LEU A 39 0.77 -2.52 -7.93
CA LEU A 39 0.33 -1.75 -6.75
C LEU A 39 1.35 -0.65 -6.42
N LEU A 40 0.82 0.56 -6.16
CA LEU A 40 1.59 1.70 -5.64
C LEU A 40 1.05 2.10 -4.26
N CYS A 41 1.94 2.29 -3.25
CA CYS A 41 1.56 2.53 -1.85
C CYS A 41 2.13 3.83 -1.28
N PRO A 42 1.83 5.02 -1.83
CA PRO A 42 2.28 6.28 -1.24
C PRO A 42 1.54 6.61 0.06
N ASN A 43 2.15 7.41 0.93
CA ASN A 43 1.39 8.15 1.91
C ASN A 43 0.86 9.47 1.32
N GLU A 44 -0.09 10.10 2.02
CA GLU A 44 -0.71 11.36 1.56
C GLU A 44 0.33 12.46 1.30
N ARG A 45 1.34 12.59 2.18
CA ARG A 45 2.41 13.60 2.02
C ARG A 45 3.22 13.34 0.76
N GLU A 46 3.56 12.10 0.47
CA GLU A 46 4.30 11.71 -0.75
C GLU A 46 3.50 11.99 -2.00
N ALA A 47 2.20 11.71 -1.98
CA ALA A 47 1.28 12.03 -3.07
C ALA A 47 1.23 13.54 -3.32
N ARG A 48 1.04 14.34 -2.27
CA ARG A 48 1.00 15.81 -2.36
C ARG A 48 2.30 16.41 -2.87
N ILE A 49 3.44 15.91 -2.41
CA ILE A 49 4.75 16.38 -2.88
C ILE A 49 4.93 16.05 -4.36
N ALA A 50 4.61 14.83 -4.77
CA ALA A 50 4.80 14.36 -6.14
C ALA A 50 3.92 15.10 -7.15
N LEU A 51 2.69 15.45 -6.75
CA LEU A 51 1.72 16.19 -7.57
C LEU A 51 1.84 17.71 -7.41
N GLN A 52 2.69 18.20 -6.49
CA GLN A 52 2.80 19.61 -6.11
C GLN A 52 1.45 20.22 -5.69
N ASP A 53 0.58 19.42 -5.10
CA ASP A 53 -0.78 19.79 -4.70
C ASP A 53 -0.95 19.69 -3.18
N LYS A 54 -1.18 20.83 -2.53
CA LYS A 54 -1.33 20.94 -1.08
C LYS A 54 -2.77 20.91 -0.58
N PHE A 55 -3.75 21.12 -1.46
CA PHE A 55 -5.10 21.49 -1.03
C PHE A 55 -6.21 20.57 -1.54
N SER A 56 -6.00 19.87 -2.63
CA SER A 56 -7.04 18.98 -3.20
C SER A 56 -7.35 17.79 -2.28
N GLY A 57 -8.56 17.25 -2.43
CA GLY A 57 -9.00 16.06 -1.69
C GLY A 57 -8.30 14.79 -2.15
N LEU A 58 -8.36 13.74 -1.30
CA LEU A 58 -7.68 12.47 -1.54
C LEU A 58 -8.13 11.80 -2.84
N GLU A 59 -9.41 11.91 -3.20
CA GLU A 59 -9.94 11.37 -4.45
C GLU A 59 -9.30 12.02 -5.68
N PHE A 60 -9.10 13.34 -5.64
CA PHE A 60 -8.42 14.05 -6.72
C PHE A 60 -6.97 13.59 -6.84
N LEU A 61 -6.23 13.52 -5.71
CA LEU A 61 -4.84 13.06 -5.69
C LEU A 61 -4.72 11.62 -6.23
N ALA A 62 -5.63 10.73 -5.81
CA ALA A 62 -5.65 9.36 -6.29
C ALA A 62 -5.90 9.28 -7.81
N ASN A 63 -6.84 10.08 -8.34
CA ASN A 63 -7.10 10.12 -9.77
C ASN A 63 -5.89 10.62 -10.57
N GLU A 64 -5.22 11.68 -10.12
CA GLU A 64 -3.99 12.18 -10.76
C GLU A 64 -2.87 11.14 -10.75
N ILE A 65 -2.70 10.40 -9.64
CA ILE A 65 -1.72 9.30 -9.57
C ILE A 65 -2.07 8.20 -10.58
N PHE A 66 -3.36 7.84 -10.72
CA PHE A 66 -3.78 6.86 -11.72
C PHE A 66 -3.49 7.32 -13.16
N GLU A 67 -3.63 8.61 -13.46
CA GLU A 67 -3.33 9.15 -14.79
C GLU A 67 -1.81 9.18 -15.08
N ILE A 68 -1.00 9.60 -14.08
CA ILE A 68 0.44 9.79 -14.26
C ILE A 68 1.19 8.46 -14.16
N CYS A 69 0.93 7.67 -13.10
CA CYS A 69 1.68 6.45 -12.79
C CYS A 69 1.02 5.20 -13.39
N LYS A 70 -0.27 5.25 -13.71
CA LYS A 70 -1.05 4.14 -14.29
C LYS A 70 -0.90 2.80 -13.53
N PRO A 71 -0.96 2.79 -12.19
CA PRO A 71 -0.94 1.53 -11.47
C PRO A 71 -2.25 0.78 -11.68
N ASP A 72 -2.24 -0.55 -11.52
CA ASP A 72 -3.48 -1.33 -11.50
C ASP A 72 -4.30 -0.99 -10.25
N ASN A 73 -3.61 -0.87 -9.10
CA ASN A 73 -4.19 -0.53 -7.80
C ASN A 73 -3.34 0.52 -7.07
N LEU A 74 -3.97 1.28 -6.16
CA LEU A 74 -3.32 2.31 -5.36
C LEU A 74 -3.76 2.18 -3.90
N ILE A 75 -2.82 2.25 -2.97
CA ILE A 75 -3.08 2.46 -1.54
C ILE A 75 -2.56 3.84 -1.15
N MET A 76 -3.45 4.67 -0.59
CA MET A 76 -3.08 5.94 0.02
C MET A 76 -3.00 5.78 1.53
N LYS A 77 -1.79 5.79 2.10
CA LYS A 77 -1.55 5.66 3.55
C LYS A 77 -1.86 6.98 4.27
N LEU A 78 -2.64 6.91 5.36
CA LEU A 78 -3.14 8.08 6.10
C LEU A 78 -2.66 8.11 7.57
N GLY A 79 -1.59 7.38 7.89
CA GLY A 79 -1.04 7.30 9.25
C GLY A 79 -2.03 6.70 10.24
N SER A 80 -2.36 7.44 11.30
CA SER A 80 -3.30 6.99 12.35
C SER A 80 -4.74 6.79 11.87
N GLN A 81 -5.08 7.26 10.68
CA GLN A 81 -6.39 7.03 10.07
C GLN A 81 -6.44 5.74 9.22
N GLY A 82 -5.33 4.98 9.13
CA GLY A 82 -5.24 3.80 8.32
C GLY A 82 -4.88 4.09 6.87
N PHE A 83 -5.63 3.56 5.92
CA PHE A 83 -5.38 3.78 4.48
C PHE A 83 -6.65 3.63 3.64
N ILE A 84 -6.62 4.17 2.43
CA ILE A 84 -7.66 3.96 1.42
C ILE A 84 -7.07 3.14 0.28
N THR A 85 -7.75 2.06 -0.07
CA THR A 85 -7.44 1.25 -1.25
C THR A 85 -8.32 1.70 -2.40
N TYR A 86 -7.71 2.03 -3.51
CA TYR A 86 -8.35 2.38 -4.78
C TYR A 86 -8.04 1.29 -5.81
N ALA A 87 -9.06 0.84 -6.51
CA ALA A 87 -8.95 -0.21 -7.51
C ALA A 87 -9.83 0.08 -8.73
N LYS A 88 -9.63 -0.71 -9.80
CA LYS A 88 -10.51 -0.71 -10.97
C LYS A 88 -11.17 -2.08 -11.10
N ASP A 89 -12.45 -2.10 -11.41
CA ASP A 89 -13.14 -3.33 -11.78
C ASP A 89 -12.79 -3.73 -13.23
N LYS A 90 -13.32 -4.89 -13.66
CA LYS A 90 -13.09 -5.41 -15.02
C LYS A 90 -13.65 -4.50 -16.14
N SER A 91 -14.53 -3.56 -15.80
CA SER A 91 -15.07 -2.56 -16.73
C SER A 91 -14.22 -1.27 -16.77
N GLY A 92 -13.19 -1.17 -15.91
CA GLY A 92 -12.36 0.03 -15.73
C GLY A 92 -12.97 1.06 -14.78
N ARG A 93 -14.11 0.76 -14.12
CA ARG A 93 -14.74 1.64 -13.15
C ARG A 93 -13.91 1.63 -11.85
N LYS A 94 -13.52 2.82 -11.41
CA LYS A 94 -12.79 3.00 -10.14
C LYS A 94 -13.75 2.83 -8.96
N TYR A 95 -13.27 2.19 -7.91
CA TYR A 95 -13.93 2.07 -6.61
C TYR A 95 -12.88 2.12 -5.51
N ASN A 96 -13.29 2.46 -4.29
CA ASN A 96 -12.38 2.55 -3.16
C ASN A 96 -13.04 2.05 -1.88
N GLN A 97 -12.19 1.73 -0.91
CA GLN A 97 -12.58 1.34 0.44
C GLN A 97 -11.58 1.90 1.43
N HIS A 98 -12.08 2.53 2.48
CA HIS A 98 -11.27 2.95 3.63
C HIS A 98 -11.09 1.79 4.60
N PHE A 99 -9.85 1.56 5.01
CA PHE A 99 -9.44 0.59 6.02
C PHE A 99 -8.85 1.35 7.20
N PRO A 100 -9.54 1.39 8.37
CA PRO A 100 -9.07 2.15 9.53
C PRO A 100 -7.84 1.51 10.16
N ALA A 101 -7.04 2.29 10.87
CA ALA A 101 -6.01 1.75 11.74
C ALA A 101 -6.69 1.03 12.92
N LEU A 102 -6.32 -0.24 13.14
CA LEU A 102 -6.91 -1.07 14.19
C LEU A 102 -6.24 -0.89 15.56
N GLU A 103 -5.08 -0.24 15.61
CA GLU A 103 -4.36 0.07 16.84
C GLU A 103 -4.42 1.57 17.14
N SER A 104 -4.95 1.91 18.32
CA SER A 104 -5.10 3.31 18.77
C SER A 104 -3.89 3.86 19.51
N ASN A 105 -3.05 2.98 20.10
CA ASN A 105 -1.87 3.34 20.89
C ASN A 105 -0.62 2.65 20.36
N PRO A 106 -0.14 3.01 19.18
CA PRO A 106 1.05 2.38 18.60
C PRO A 106 2.29 2.66 19.47
N VAL A 107 3.14 1.64 19.61
CA VAL A 107 4.43 1.73 20.30
C VAL A 107 5.49 2.33 19.38
N ASP A 108 5.52 1.87 18.12
CA ASP A 108 6.44 2.35 17.10
C ASP A 108 5.77 2.28 15.72
N LEU A 109 5.88 3.33 14.94
CA LEU A 109 5.33 3.37 13.58
C LEU A 109 6.31 2.87 12.51
N ALA A 110 7.57 2.60 12.90
CA ALA A 110 8.58 2.11 11.97
C ALA A 110 8.19 0.72 11.43
N GLY A 111 8.29 0.54 10.12
CA GLY A 111 8.01 -0.74 9.46
C GLY A 111 6.54 -1.03 9.19
N ALA A 112 5.59 -0.20 9.64
CA ALA A 112 4.16 -0.42 9.35
C ALA A 112 3.88 -0.40 7.83
N GLY A 113 4.48 0.54 7.11
CA GLY A 113 4.37 0.62 5.64
C GLY A 113 4.99 -0.58 4.94
N ASP A 114 6.15 -1.03 5.40
CA ASP A 114 6.83 -2.21 4.86
C ASP A 114 6.01 -3.48 5.10
N SER A 115 5.43 -3.63 6.30
CA SER A 115 4.55 -4.74 6.65
C SER A 115 3.27 -4.75 5.81
N LEU A 116 2.67 -3.57 5.57
CA LEU A 116 1.54 -3.41 4.66
C LEU A 116 1.91 -3.88 3.25
N LEU A 117 2.99 -3.35 2.68
CA LEU A 117 3.41 -3.68 1.32
C LEU A 117 3.71 -5.18 1.17
N ALA A 118 4.43 -5.76 2.14
CA ALA A 118 4.76 -7.19 2.14
C ALA A 118 3.50 -8.07 2.19
N CYS A 119 2.55 -7.74 3.09
CA CYS A 119 1.29 -8.46 3.19
C CYS A 119 0.46 -8.35 1.91
N MET A 120 0.34 -7.14 1.34
CA MET A 120 -0.35 -6.93 0.07
C MET A 120 0.27 -7.76 -1.05
N ALA A 121 1.60 -7.74 -1.18
CA ALA A 121 2.31 -8.47 -2.22
C ALA A 121 2.08 -9.98 -2.10
N LEU A 122 2.24 -10.56 -0.90
CA LEU A 122 2.01 -11.98 -0.66
C LEU A 122 0.55 -12.37 -0.90
N SER A 123 -0.40 -11.60 -0.39
CA SER A 123 -1.83 -11.89 -0.51
C SER A 123 -2.30 -11.87 -1.96
N ILE A 124 -1.96 -10.83 -2.71
CA ILE A 124 -2.33 -10.70 -4.13
C ILE A 124 -1.66 -11.79 -4.96
N SER A 125 -0.37 -12.06 -4.72
CA SER A 125 0.36 -13.13 -5.42
C SER A 125 -0.18 -14.53 -5.09
N SER A 126 -0.88 -14.68 -3.96
CA SER A 126 -1.57 -15.92 -3.56
C SER A 126 -3.02 -16.00 -4.09
N GLY A 127 -3.47 -15.01 -4.86
CA GLY A 127 -4.78 -15.02 -5.52
C GLY A 127 -5.91 -14.31 -4.78
N LEU A 128 -5.63 -13.65 -3.65
CA LEU A 128 -6.64 -12.80 -2.98
C LEU A 128 -6.94 -11.57 -3.83
N ASN A 129 -8.19 -11.11 -3.78
CA ASN A 129 -8.52 -9.82 -4.37
C ASN A 129 -7.94 -8.66 -3.53
N ILE A 130 -7.89 -7.48 -4.11
CA ILE A 130 -7.25 -6.32 -3.49
C ILE A 130 -7.88 -5.91 -2.15
N MET A 131 -9.21 -6.10 -1.98
CA MET A 131 -9.89 -5.73 -0.73
C MET A 131 -9.66 -6.75 0.37
N GLU A 132 -9.61 -8.05 0.05
CA GLU A 132 -9.21 -9.11 0.98
C GLU A 132 -7.77 -8.93 1.45
N ALA A 133 -6.85 -8.66 0.52
CA ALA A 133 -5.47 -8.35 0.83
C ALA A 133 -5.34 -7.11 1.73
N SER A 134 -6.14 -6.07 1.48
CA SER A 134 -6.19 -4.86 2.31
C SER A 134 -6.68 -5.16 3.73
N CYS A 135 -7.70 -6.00 3.88
CA CYS A 135 -8.20 -6.41 5.19
C CYS A 135 -7.11 -7.12 6.01
N LEU A 136 -6.43 -8.12 5.42
CA LEU A 136 -5.30 -8.78 6.07
C LEU A 136 -4.17 -7.81 6.44
N SER A 137 -3.89 -6.84 5.57
CA SER A 137 -2.86 -5.84 5.81
C SER A 137 -3.18 -4.90 6.96
N CYS A 138 -4.46 -4.66 7.30
CA CYS A 138 -4.84 -3.94 8.52
C CYS A 138 -4.34 -4.66 9.78
N PHE A 139 -4.53 -5.98 9.86
CA PHE A 139 -4.04 -6.79 10.99
C PHE A 139 -2.52 -6.83 11.04
N MET A 140 -1.86 -6.95 9.89
CA MET A 140 -0.39 -6.89 9.83
C MET A 140 0.14 -5.55 10.35
N CYS A 141 -0.46 -4.43 9.94
CA CYS A 141 -0.08 -3.12 10.46
C CYS A 141 -0.33 -2.98 11.95
N MET A 142 -1.47 -3.49 12.46
CA MET A 142 -1.80 -3.48 13.88
C MET A 142 -0.72 -4.20 14.71
N ILE A 143 -0.25 -5.37 14.25
CA ILE A 143 0.80 -6.12 14.95
C ILE A 143 2.14 -5.39 14.83
N ALA A 144 2.48 -4.89 13.64
CA ALA A 144 3.76 -4.22 13.39
C ALA A 144 3.99 -3.03 14.33
N VAL A 145 2.95 -2.23 14.59
CA VAL A 145 3.08 -1.02 15.42
C VAL A 145 3.05 -1.29 16.94
N GLN A 146 2.83 -2.53 17.37
CA GLN A 146 2.79 -2.91 18.80
C GLN A 146 4.17 -3.20 19.40
N SER A 147 5.24 -3.20 18.60
CA SER A 147 6.60 -3.50 19.08
C SER A 147 7.61 -2.51 18.52
N ILE A 148 8.70 -2.27 19.28
CA ILE A 148 9.80 -1.42 18.81
C ILE A 148 10.57 -2.15 17.71
N GLY A 149 10.83 -1.43 16.62
CA GLY A 149 11.59 -1.89 15.47
C GLY A 149 10.78 -2.78 14.52
N ASN A 150 11.31 -2.94 13.32
CA ASN A 150 10.67 -3.74 12.26
C ASN A 150 10.96 -5.23 12.48
N LYS A 151 10.07 -5.92 13.20
CA LYS A 151 10.19 -7.36 13.49
C LYS A 151 9.35 -8.18 12.52
N PRO A 152 9.87 -9.33 12.02
CA PRO A 152 9.06 -10.25 11.22
C PRO A 152 7.83 -10.72 12.01
N ILE A 153 6.69 -10.74 11.34
CA ILE A 153 5.42 -11.23 11.90
C ILE A 153 5.16 -12.63 11.35
N SER A 154 4.96 -13.60 12.25
CA SER A 154 4.67 -14.98 11.85
C SER A 154 3.18 -15.17 11.48
N TYR A 155 2.91 -16.27 10.77
CA TYR A 155 1.53 -16.68 10.46
C TYR A 155 0.71 -16.87 11.74
N GLU A 156 1.27 -17.52 12.76
CA GLU A 156 0.60 -17.81 14.03
C GLU A 156 0.23 -16.51 14.78
N GLN A 157 1.10 -15.50 14.73
CA GLN A 157 0.81 -14.19 15.31
C GLN A 157 -0.36 -13.50 14.59
N LEU A 158 -0.38 -13.57 13.28
CA LEU A 158 -1.45 -12.99 12.47
C LEU A 158 -2.78 -13.72 12.71
N ASP A 159 -2.77 -15.06 12.65
CA ASP A 159 -3.96 -15.91 12.87
C ASP A 159 -4.55 -15.69 14.27
N LEU A 160 -3.70 -15.70 15.30
CA LEU A 160 -4.14 -15.43 16.67
C LEU A 160 -4.79 -14.05 16.80
N ARG A 161 -4.17 -13.03 16.24
CA ARG A 161 -4.67 -11.65 16.36
C ARG A 161 -5.99 -11.45 15.60
N ILE A 162 -6.17 -12.11 14.45
CA ILE A 162 -7.44 -12.10 13.73
C ILE A 162 -8.54 -12.76 14.56
N LYS A 163 -8.26 -13.94 15.15
CA LYS A 163 -9.21 -14.66 16.00
C LYS A 163 -9.62 -13.85 17.22
N GLU A 164 -8.64 -13.26 17.93
CA GLU A 164 -8.91 -12.38 19.07
C GLU A 164 -9.79 -11.18 18.70
N TYR A 165 -9.55 -10.58 17.54
CA TYR A 165 -10.32 -9.41 17.09
C TYR A 165 -11.75 -9.77 16.68
N LEU A 166 -11.96 -10.95 16.12
CA LEU A 166 -13.26 -11.43 15.65
C LEU A 166 -14.03 -12.25 16.70
N ASP A 167 -13.47 -12.44 17.90
CA ASP A 167 -14.07 -13.27 18.98
C ASP A 167 -14.40 -14.72 18.53
N ILE A 168 -13.49 -15.37 17.74
CA ILE A 168 -13.66 -16.73 17.19
C ILE A 168 -12.51 -17.67 17.57
#